data_1c1c88c7ae8a7bac375d21807f04797c
#
_entry.id   1c1c88c7ae8a7bac375d21807f04797c
#
_cell.length_a   1.000
_cell.length_b   1.000
_cell.length_c   1.000
_cell.angle_alpha   90.00
_cell.angle_beta   90.00
_cell.angle_gamma   90.00
#
_symmetry.space_group_name_H-M   'P 1'
#
loop_
_entity.id
_entity.type
_entity.pdbx_description
1 polymer ?
#
loop_
_entity_poly.entity_id
_entity_poly.type
_entity_poly.pdbx_seq_one_letter_code
_entity_poly.pdbx_strand_id
1 'polypeptide(L)'
;KHFAKLLQQLNIDEDDLKSAYEEILKLNPKPGSGFVESGKATIHFVEPDFSIVNRDGELEMSINGRNAPDLRVNEGYKSMIRNLIQKKKSRKLTKEEKNTALFVKQKIEAAQSFIESIQNRNVTLYNTMHAIMMIQYDYFLTGDLSHLKPMILKDIAEQIGVDISTVSR
;
A
#
# COMPACT_ATOMS: atom_id res chain seq x y z
N LYS A 1 -44.55 0.83 5.70
CA LYS A 1 -45.38 0.96 6.94
C LYS A 1 -46.46 2.03 6.85
N HIS A 2 -46.66 2.75 5.73
CA HIS A 2 -47.62 3.88 5.63
C HIS A 2 -48.51 3.76 4.37
N PHE A 3 -48.73 2.57 3.84
CA PHE A 3 -49.56 2.36 2.63
C PHE A 3 -50.98 2.86 2.80
N ALA A 4 -51.64 2.55 3.91
CA ALA A 4 -53.00 3.00 4.18
C ALA A 4 -53.13 4.54 4.18
N LYS A 5 -52.11 5.25 4.64
CA LYS A 5 -52.12 6.73 4.65
C LYS A 5 -51.90 7.30 3.23
N LEU A 6 -51.13 6.63 2.41
CA LEU A 6 -50.92 7.02 1.00
C LEU A 6 -52.18 6.82 0.17
N LEU A 7 -52.89 5.69 0.35
CA LEU A 7 -54.18 5.45 -0.31
C LEU A 7 -55.20 6.56 -0.03
N GLN A 8 -55.30 6.98 1.24
CA GLN A 8 -56.19 8.07 1.62
C GLN A 8 -55.76 9.43 1.07
N GLN A 9 -54.45 9.73 1.04
CA GLN A 9 -53.94 11.02 0.56
C GLN A 9 -54.02 11.17 -0.96
N LEU A 10 -53.77 10.08 -1.70
CA LEU A 10 -53.72 10.08 -3.15
C LEU A 10 -55.07 9.72 -3.78
N ASN A 11 -56.04 9.23 -2.97
CA ASN A 11 -57.33 8.77 -3.42
C ASN A 11 -57.26 7.75 -4.57
N ILE A 12 -56.38 6.79 -4.46
CA ILE A 12 -56.12 5.72 -5.43
C ILE A 12 -56.41 4.36 -4.82
N ASP A 13 -56.65 3.36 -5.68
CA ASP A 13 -56.91 1.98 -5.24
C ASP A 13 -55.61 1.24 -4.85
N GLU A 14 -55.74 0.14 -4.09
CA GLU A 14 -54.59 -0.62 -3.61
C GLU A 14 -53.77 -1.25 -4.75
N ASP A 15 -54.46 -1.66 -5.82
CA ASP A 15 -53.79 -2.27 -6.99
C ASP A 15 -53.03 -1.23 -7.81
N ASP A 16 -53.55 -0.02 -7.92
CA ASP A 16 -52.85 1.11 -8.56
C ASP A 16 -51.61 1.51 -7.77
N LEU A 17 -51.69 1.51 -6.42
CA LEU A 17 -50.53 1.80 -5.58
C LEU A 17 -49.43 0.73 -5.69
N LYS A 18 -49.83 -0.56 -5.80
CA LYS A 18 -48.85 -1.66 -6.03
C LYS A 18 -48.17 -1.53 -7.39
N SER A 19 -48.93 -1.26 -8.45
CA SER A 19 -48.40 -1.06 -9.80
C SER A 19 -47.43 0.10 -9.83
N ALA A 20 -47.76 1.23 -9.24
CA ALA A 20 -46.89 2.39 -9.14
C ALA A 20 -45.59 2.07 -8.35
N TYR A 21 -45.70 1.30 -7.28
CA TYR A 21 -44.53 0.88 -6.48
C TYR A 21 -43.62 -0.03 -7.27
N GLU A 22 -44.14 -0.99 -8.03
CA GLU A 22 -43.35 -1.85 -8.91
C GLU A 22 -42.65 -1.06 -10.01
N GLU A 23 -43.30 -0.05 -10.57
CA GLU A 23 -42.66 0.85 -11.56
C GLU A 23 -41.50 1.66 -10.93
N ILE A 24 -41.73 2.18 -9.70
CA ILE A 24 -40.66 2.91 -8.98
C ILE A 24 -39.48 2.00 -8.67
N LEU A 25 -39.70 0.72 -8.31
CA LEU A 25 -38.62 -0.23 -8.04
C LEU A 25 -37.78 -0.55 -9.27
N LYS A 26 -38.33 -0.42 -10.47
CA LYS A 26 -37.58 -0.60 -11.76
C LYS A 26 -36.69 0.59 -12.07
N LEU A 27 -36.95 1.76 -11.45
CA LEU A 27 -36.17 2.97 -11.72
C LEU A 27 -34.77 2.88 -11.09
N ASN A 28 -33.81 3.52 -11.74
CA ASN A 28 -32.46 3.60 -11.21
C ASN A 28 -32.45 4.46 -9.91
N PRO A 29 -32.01 3.93 -8.76
CA PRO A 29 -31.95 4.68 -7.49
C PRO A 29 -30.98 5.87 -7.52
N LYS A 30 -30.11 5.93 -8.54
CA LYS A 30 -29.16 7.03 -8.78
C LYS A 30 -29.37 7.60 -10.20
N PRO A 31 -30.42 8.41 -10.46
CA PRO A 31 -30.75 8.88 -11.80
C PRO A 31 -29.64 9.72 -12.45
N GLY A 32 -28.78 10.37 -11.65
CA GLY A 32 -27.63 11.13 -12.13
C GLY A 32 -26.45 10.28 -12.62
N SER A 33 -26.45 8.97 -12.38
CA SER A 33 -25.32 8.11 -12.77
C SER A 33 -25.18 7.96 -14.30
N GLY A 34 -26.27 8.17 -15.05
CA GLY A 34 -26.25 8.15 -16.51
C GLY A 34 -25.73 9.44 -17.15
N PHE A 35 -25.60 10.53 -16.40
CA PHE A 35 -25.07 11.82 -16.85
C PHE A 35 -23.60 12.04 -16.53
N VAL A 36 -22.93 11.06 -15.93
CA VAL A 36 -21.47 11.09 -15.79
C VAL A 36 -20.92 10.98 -17.22
N GLU A 37 -20.47 12.11 -17.77
CA GLU A 37 -19.79 12.16 -19.06
C GLU A 37 -18.78 11.02 -19.13
N SER A 38 -18.92 10.17 -20.13
CA SER A 38 -18.10 8.98 -20.39
C SER A 38 -16.59 9.26 -20.46
N GLY A 39 -16.18 10.54 -20.39
CA GLY A 39 -14.78 10.99 -20.38
C GLY A 39 -14.21 11.37 -19.01
N LYS A 40 -15.02 11.42 -17.95
CA LYS A 40 -14.58 11.81 -16.59
C LYS A 40 -14.84 10.77 -15.51
N ALA A 41 -15.14 9.53 -15.88
CA ALA A 41 -14.94 8.45 -14.94
C ALA A 41 -13.44 8.46 -14.60
N THR A 42 -13.08 9.03 -13.45
CA THR A 42 -11.77 8.83 -12.83
C THR A 42 -11.64 7.34 -12.63
N ILE A 43 -11.09 6.67 -13.64
CA ILE A 43 -10.69 5.27 -13.49
C ILE A 43 -9.63 5.31 -12.41
N HIS A 44 -10.00 4.96 -11.18
CA HIS A 44 -9.04 4.76 -10.10
C HIS A 44 -8.21 3.54 -10.49
N PHE A 45 -7.10 3.79 -11.18
CA PHE A 45 -6.11 2.76 -11.43
C PHE A 45 -5.51 2.39 -10.07
N VAL A 46 -5.79 1.18 -9.64
CA VAL A 46 -5.08 0.58 -8.49
C VAL A 46 -3.75 0.09 -9.04
N GLU A 47 -2.68 0.77 -8.67
CA GLU A 47 -1.33 0.35 -9.00
C GLU A 47 -0.95 -0.78 -8.04
N PRO A 48 -0.59 -1.98 -8.52
CA PRO A 48 -0.26 -3.10 -7.63
C PRO A 48 1.08 -2.87 -6.94
N ASP A 49 1.19 -3.27 -5.68
CA ASP A 49 2.44 -3.20 -4.92
C ASP A 49 3.44 -4.29 -5.34
N PHE A 50 2.94 -5.44 -5.79
CA PHE A 50 3.73 -6.59 -6.24
C PHE A 50 3.25 -7.07 -7.61
N SER A 51 4.18 -7.61 -8.38
CA SER A 51 3.89 -8.33 -9.61
C SER A 51 4.50 -9.73 -9.54
N ILE A 52 3.70 -10.75 -9.80
CA ILE A 52 4.14 -12.15 -9.91
C ILE A 52 3.93 -12.58 -11.35
N VAL A 53 4.97 -13.06 -11.99
CA VAL A 53 4.95 -13.51 -13.38
C VAL A 53 5.41 -14.97 -13.43
N ASN A 54 4.64 -15.80 -14.12
CA ASN A 54 5.03 -17.18 -14.42
C ASN A 54 5.85 -17.19 -15.71
N ARG A 55 7.09 -17.63 -15.64
CA ARG A 55 7.99 -17.84 -16.80
C ARG A 55 8.36 -19.32 -16.85
N ASP A 56 7.79 -20.03 -17.78
CA ASP A 56 8.10 -21.45 -18.04
C ASP A 56 8.00 -22.38 -16.82
N GLY A 57 7.06 -22.07 -15.90
CA GLY A 57 6.85 -22.83 -14.68
C GLY A 57 7.63 -22.30 -13.45
N GLU A 58 8.41 -21.26 -13.61
CA GLU A 58 9.06 -20.55 -12.50
C GLU A 58 8.31 -19.24 -12.19
N LEU A 59 8.04 -19.01 -10.92
CA LEU A 59 7.38 -17.78 -10.45
C LEU A 59 8.43 -16.71 -10.12
N GLU A 60 8.40 -15.62 -10.84
CA GLU A 60 9.24 -14.43 -10.59
C GLU A 60 8.41 -13.36 -9.91
N MET A 61 8.85 -12.89 -8.74
CA MET A 61 8.20 -11.83 -7.98
C MET A 61 9.01 -10.55 -8.01
N SER A 62 8.34 -9.44 -8.26
CA SER A 62 8.93 -8.09 -8.20
C SER A 62 8.07 -7.14 -7.35
N ILE A 63 8.75 -6.22 -6.64
CA ILE A 63 8.11 -5.13 -5.91
C ILE A 63 8.05 -3.91 -6.83
N ASN A 64 6.93 -3.18 -6.79
CA ASN A 64 6.81 -1.92 -7.51
C ASN A 64 7.85 -0.90 -7.01
N GLY A 65 8.57 -0.25 -7.93
CA GLY A 65 9.65 0.70 -7.63
C GLY A 65 9.23 1.89 -6.76
N ARG A 66 7.94 2.24 -6.71
CA ARG A 66 7.42 3.25 -5.78
C ARG A 66 7.61 2.86 -4.31
N ASN A 67 7.51 1.57 -4.00
CA ASN A 67 7.64 1.08 -2.63
C ASN A 67 9.10 0.88 -2.20
N ALA A 68 10.04 0.91 -3.14
CA ALA A 68 11.47 0.71 -2.90
C ALA A 68 12.32 1.84 -3.51
N PRO A 69 12.18 3.11 -3.06
CA PRO A 69 12.97 4.20 -3.59
C PRO A 69 14.46 4.01 -3.26
N ASP A 70 15.33 4.29 -4.24
CA ASP A 70 16.79 4.30 -4.02
C ASP A 70 17.19 5.60 -3.29
N LEU A 71 17.29 5.51 -1.98
CA LEU A 71 17.64 6.62 -1.10
C LEU A 71 19.13 6.64 -0.79
N ARG A 72 19.74 7.82 -0.89
CA ARG A 72 21.15 8.03 -0.57
C ARG A 72 21.36 9.25 0.30
N VAL A 73 22.35 9.17 1.19
CA VAL A 73 22.75 10.33 1.99
C VAL A 73 23.44 11.33 1.07
N ASN A 74 23.06 12.62 1.16
CA ASN A 74 23.64 13.68 0.35
C ASN A 74 25.17 13.78 0.54
N GLU A 75 25.90 13.74 -0.57
CA GLU A 75 27.37 13.76 -0.58
C GLU A 75 27.95 15.07 -0.03
N GLY A 76 27.22 16.18 -0.09
CA GLY A 76 27.63 17.44 0.50
C GLY A 76 27.86 17.35 2.01
N TYR A 77 26.97 16.66 2.73
CA TYR A 77 27.15 16.45 4.17
C TYR A 77 28.29 15.48 4.48
N LYS A 78 28.48 14.43 3.65
CA LYS A 78 29.61 13.51 3.81
C LYS A 78 30.96 14.22 3.58
N SER A 79 31.06 15.07 2.57
CA SER A 79 32.26 15.85 2.28
C SER A 79 32.57 16.86 3.40
N MET A 80 31.54 17.51 3.96
CA MET A 80 31.68 18.41 5.09
C MET A 80 32.28 17.71 6.33
N ILE A 81 31.82 16.51 6.66
CA ILE A 81 32.42 15.73 7.76
C ILE A 81 33.85 15.32 7.44
N ARG A 82 34.15 14.86 6.22
CA ARG A 82 35.53 14.50 5.82
C ARG A 82 36.49 15.69 6.02
N ASN A 83 36.08 16.88 5.59
CA ASN A 83 36.88 18.12 5.75
C ASN A 83 37.08 18.47 7.23
N LEU A 84 36.05 18.32 8.08
CA LEU A 84 36.18 18.57 9.52
C LEU A 84 37.10 17.55 10.20
N ILE A 85 37.05 16.28 9.79
CA ILE A 85 37.96 15.23 10.29
C ILE A 85 39.41 15.53 9.88
N GLN A 86 39.66 15.95 8.63
CA GLN A 86 41.00 16.34 8.19
C GLN A 86 41.52 17.53 8.98
N LYS A 87 40.70 18.59 9.19
CA LYS A 87 41.06 19.71 10.03
C LYS A 87 41.40 19.33 11.46
N LYS A 88 40.64 18.36 12.04
CA LYS A 88 40.91 17.80 13.38
C LYS A 88 42.27 17.13 13.49
N LYS A 89 42.76 16.48 12.40
CA LYS A 89 44.11 15.90 12.36
C LYS A 89 45.23 16.94 12.31
N SER A 90 44.97 18.09 11.67
CA SER A 90 45.98 19.13 11.48
C SER A 90 46.00 20.15 12.63
N ARG A 91 44.88 20.45 13.29
CA ARG A 91 44.77 21.42 14.38
C ARG A 91 43.59 21.09 15.31
N LYS A 92 43.62 21.65 16.52
CA LYS A 92 42.44 21.61 17.40
C LYS A 92 41.29 22.43 16.79
N LEU A 93 40.10 21.79 16.72
CA LEU A 93 38.89 22.41 16.22
C LEU A 93 38.42 23.55 17.18
N THR A 94 37.91 24.63 16.64
CA THR A 94 37.22 25.66 17.41
C THR A 94 35.92 25.13 18.01
N LYS A 95 35.34 25.85 18.99
CA LYS A 95 34.06 25.47 19.61
C LYS A 95 32.93 25.42 18.58
N GLU A 96 32.91 26.35 17.65
CA GLU A 96 31.92 26.39 16.55
C GLU A 96 32.07 25.21 15.57
N GLU A 97 33.30 24.90 15.16
CA GLU A 97 33.58 23.76 14.30
C GLU A 97 33.19 22.42 14.95
N LYS A 98 33.34 22.27 16.27
CA LYS A 98 32.89 21.11 17.02
C LYS A 98 31.36 21.00 17.02
N ASN A 99 30.66 22.12 17.28
CA ASN A 99 29.20 22.15 17.26
C ASN A 99 28.66 21.80 15.86
N THR A 100 29.24 22.36 14.81
CA THR A 100 28.91 22.04 13.41
C THR A 100 29.14 20.58 13.09
N ALA A 101 30.29 20.03 13.51
CA ALA A 101 30.60 18.61 13.31
C ALA A 101 29.58 17.69 14.02
N LEU A 102 29.19 18.02 15.24
CA LEU A 102 28.19 17.28 15.98
C LEU A 102 26.82 17.33 15.29
N PHE A 103 26.40 18.53 14.88
CA PHE A 103 25.13 18.72 14.18
C PHE A 103 25.06 17.93 12.87
N VAL A 104 26.10 18.03 12.03
CA VAL A 104 26.15 17.32 10.74
C VAL A 104 26.20 15.80 10.96
N LYS A 105 26.95 15.34 11.96
CA LYS A 105 26.97 13.92 12.34
C LYS A 105 25.58 13.41 12.71
N GLN A 106 24.86 14.12 13.60
CA GLN A 106 23.49 13.75 13.97
C GLN A 106 22.54 13.70 12.77
N LYS A 107 22.66 14.63 11.82
CA LYS A 107 21.84 14.63 10.61
C LYS A 107 22.14 13.45 9.69
N ILE A 108 23.40 13.07 9.57
CA ILE A 108 23.78 11.87 8.78
C ILE A 108 23.30 10.59 9.45
N GLU A 109 23.46 10.47 10.76
CA GLU A 109 22.99 9.31 11.53
C GLU A 109 21.46 9.17 11.42
N ALA A 110 20.72 10.27 11.55
CA ALA A 110 19.27 10.27 11.36
C ALA A 110 18.86 9.86 9.93
N ALA A 111 19.57 10.36 8.90
CA ALA A 111 19.32 9.99 7.52
C ALA A 111 19.64 8.52 7.25
N GLN A 112 20.73 8.00 7.80
CA GLN A 112 21.08 6.58 7.68
C GLN A 112 20.04 5.69 8.35
N SER A 113 19.61 6.01 9.58
CA SER A 113 18.56 5.27 10.28
C SER A 113 17.23 5.28 9.53
N PHE A 114 16.90 6.40 8.88
CA PHE A 114 15.70 6.47 8.02
C PHE A 114 15.83 5.56 6.78
N ILE A 115 16.98 5.58 6.11
CA ILE A 115 17.26 4.72 4.95
C ILE A 115 17.17 3.23 5.35
N GLU A 116 17.80 2.86 6.46
CA GLU A 116 17.75 1.51 7.01
C GLU A 116 16.31 1.06 7.32
N SER A 117 15.50 1.97 7.89
CA SER A 117 14.09 1.70 8.17
C SER A 117 13.29 1.40 6.90
N ILE A 118 13.53 2.16 5.82
CA ILE A 118 12.89 1.92 4.52
C ILE A 118 13.37 0.59 3.90
N GLN A 119 14.67 0.31 3.97
CA GLN A 119 15.22 -0.95 3.49
C GLN A 119 14.65 -2.15 4.25
N ASN A 120 14.58 -2.08 5.58
CA ASN A 120 13.99 -3.12 6.42
C ASN A 120 12.51 -3.34 6.10
N ARG A 121 11.75 -2.25 5.88
CA ARG A 121 10.35 -2.35 5.41
C ARG A 121 10.27 -3.11 4.09
N ASN A 122 11.12 -2.78 3.12
CA ASN A 122 11.11 -3.42 1.81
C ASN A 122 11.48 -4.92 1.89
N VAL A 123 12.47 -5.26 2.71
CA VAL A 123 12.83 -6.66 2.98
C VAL A 123 11.66 -7.42 3.62
N THR A 124 10.99 -6.80 4.59
CA THR A 124 9.82 -7.42 5.23
C THR A 124 8.68 -7.62 4.24
N LEU A 125 8.37 -6.61 3.41
CA LEU A 125 7.36 -6.72 2.35
C LEU A 125 7.69 -7.85 1.37
N TYR A 126 8.95 -7.91 0.90
CA TYR A 126 9.40 -8.96 0.00
C TYR A 126 9.24 -10.34 0.63
N ASN A 127 9.77 -10.54 1.83
CA ASN A 127 9.70 -11.82 2.52
C ASN A 127 8.26 -12.26 2.79
N THR A 128 7.39 -11.32 3.18
CA THR A 128 5.96 -11.59 3.41
C THR A 128 5.28 -12.09 2.14
N MET A 129 5.45 -11.35 1.03
CA MET A 129 4.83 -11.75 -0.23
C MET A 129 5.44 -13.02 -0.80
N HIS A 130 6.74 -13.22 -0.64
CA HIS A 130 7.43 -14.46 -1.02
C HIS A 130 6.88 -15.67 -0.25
N ALA A 131 6.67 -15.54 1.06
CA ALA A 131 6.06 -16.60 1.87
C ALA A 131 4.63 -16.92 1.39
N ILE A 132 3.81 -15.89 1.10
CA ILE A 132 2.48 -16.07 0.52
C ILE A 132 2.56 -16.80 -0.83
N MET A 133 3.46 -16.38 -1.72
CA MET A 133 3.66 -16.98 -3.02
C MET A 133 4.03 -18.47 -2.90
N MET A 134 4.90 -18.82 -1.95
CA MET A 134 5.32 -20.21 -1.74
C MET A 134 4.20 -21.07 -1.16
N ILE A 135 3.37 -20.55 -0.25
CA ILE A 135 2.20 -21.27 0.27
C ILE A 135 1.16 -21.48 -0.84
N GLN A 136 0.93 -20.48 -1.67
CA GLN A 136 -0.06 -20.46 -2.73
C GLN A 136 0.54 -20.79 -4.11
N TYR A 137 1.66 -21.51 -4.14
CA TYR A 137 2.43 -21.74 -5.36
C TYR A 137 1.58 -22.33 -6.50
N ASP A 138 0.76 -23.33 -6.22
CA ASP A 138 -0.09 -23.99 -7.21
C ASP A 138 -1.11 -23.03 -7.82
N TYR A 139 -1.66 -22.12 -7.00
CA TYR A 139 -2.58 -21.07 -7.46
C TYR A 139 -1.87 -20.09 -8.40
N PHE A 140 -0.69 -19.58 -8.02
CA PHE A 140 0.04 -18.62 -8.87
C PHE A 140 0.56 -19.26 -10.16
N LEU A 141 0.78 -20.56 -10.16
CA LEU A 141 1.22 -21.28 -11.35
C LEU A 141 0.08 -21.49 -12.36
N THR A 142 -1.12 -21.87 -11.88
CA THR A 142 -2.26 -22.27 -12.72
C THR A 142 -3.29 -21.17 -12.93
N GLY A 143 -3.39 -20.22 -11.99
CA GLY A 143 -4.46 -19.21 -11.96
C GLY A 143 -5.83 -19.75 -11.54
N ASP A 144 -5.94 -21.01 -11.13
CA ASP A 144 -7.20 -21.64 -10.75
C ASP A 144 -7.48 -21.47 -9.26
N LEU A 145 -8.63 -20.87 -8.92
CA LEU A 145 -9.09 -20.64 -7.55
C LEU A 145 -9.25 -21.92 -6.74
N SER A 146 -9.44 -23.07 -7.39
CA SER A 146 -9.54 -24.38 -6.71
C SER A 146 -8.24 -24.80 -6.01
N HIS A 147 -7.11 -24.25 -6.42
CA HIS A 147 -5.79 -24.50 -5.83
C HIS A 147 -5.43 -23.57 -4.66
N LEU A 148 -6.35 -22.66 -4.28
CA LEU A 148 -6.12 -21.80 -3.12
C LEU A 148 -6.09 -22.62 -1.82
N LYS A 149 -4.99 -22.49 -1.08
CA LYS A 149 -4.83 -23.12 0.23
C LYS A 149 -5.25 -22.16 1.34
N PRO A 150 -5.98 -22.61 2.37
CA PRO A 150 -6.27 -21.77 3.52
C PRO A 150 -4.96 -21.40 4.22
N MET A 151 -4.81 -20.13 4.60
CA MET A 151 -3.66 -19.64 5.37
C MET A 151 -4.11 -18.52 6.31
N ILE A 152 -3.39 -18.35 7.41
CA ILE A 152 -3.61 -17.27 8.37
C ILE A 152 -2.33 -16.44 8.54
N LEU A 153 -2.47 -15.23 9.08
CA LEU A 153 -1.33 -14.32 9.29
C LEU A 153 -0.25 -14.94 10.18
N LYS A 154 -0.62 -15.82 11.09
CA LYS A 154 0.31 -16.51 11.98
C LYS A 154 1.27 -17.41 11.20
N ASP A 155 0.78 -18.15 10.21
CA ASP A 155 1.60 -19.06 9.42
C ASP A 155 2.71 -18.30 8.68
N ILE A 156 2.36 -17.12 8.12
CA ILE A 156 3.30 -16.25 7.45
C ILE A 156 4.30 -15.66 8.44
N ALA A 157 3.82 -15.17 9.60
CA ALA A 157 4.66 -14.57 10.64
C ALA A 157 5.71 -15.55 11.18
N GLU A 158 5.33 -16.80 11.43
CA GLU A 158 6.22 -17.87 11.85
C GLU A 158 7.27 -18.20 10.77
N GLN A 159 6.86 -18.24 9.50
CA GLN A 159 7.75 -18.56 8.39
C GLN A 159 8.84 -17.50 8.17
N ILE A 160 8.50 -16.22 8.33
CA ILE A 160 9.45 -15.12 8.11
C ILE A 160 10.11 -14.60 9.40
N GLY A 161 9.71 -15.13 10.59
CA GLY A 161 10.29 -14.81 11.87
C GLY A 161 9.98 -13.39 12.36
N VAL A 162 8.77 -12.88 12.10
CA VAL A 162 8.29 -11.57 12.56
C VAL A 162 7.01 -11.69 13.37
N ASP A 163 6.63 -10.61 14.06
CA ASP A 163 5.37 -10.55 14.80
C ASP A 163 4.17 -10.47 13.84
N ILE A 164 3.04 -11.09 14.24
CA ILE A 164 1.79 -11.10 13.47
C ILE A 164 1.31 -9.67 13.15
N SER A 165 1.51 -8.73 14.06
CA SER A 165 1.15 -7.32 13.86
C SER A 165 1.95 -6.67 12.73
N THR A 166 3.17 -7.13 12.47
CA THR A 166 4.01 -6.68 11.36
C THR A 166 3.46 -7.18 10.03
N VAL A 167 3.04 -8.43 9.96
CA VAL A 167 2.42 -9.02 8.75
C VAL A 167 1.07 -8.36 8.44
N SER A 168 0.30 -8.03 9.49
CA SER A 168 -1.02 -7.40 9.37
C SER A 168 -0.99 -5.97 8.82
N ARG A 169 0.11 -5.25 8.99
CA ARG A 169 0.27 -3.85 8.51
C ARG A 169 0.66 -3.76 7.06
#